data_9592fa02a3ea21d5703bc48ec22bd97c
#
_entry.id   9592fa02a3ea21d5703bc48ec22bd97c
#
_cell.length_a   1.000
_cell.length_b   1.000
_cell.length_c   1.000
_cell.angle_alpha   90.00
_cell.angle_beta   90.00
_cell.angle_gamma   90.00
#
_symmetry.space_group_name_H-M   'P 1'
#
loop_
_entity.id
_entity.type
_entity.pdbx_description
1 polymer ?
#
loop_
_entity_poly.entity_id
_entity_poly.type
_entity_poly.pdbx_seq_one_letter_code
_entity_poly.pdbx_strand_id
1 'polypeptide(L)'
;MSSDRMAARARRIPLLVKLATSSLAAGVMASAPEARANPRPLPFTYQSESLAQGTGEVEQFIDFVPVRVQNPFSGATTWYNATELQTEIEYGVTDKLELAIYFMFVPGVGSDRYVGLPTLPMGNGSSQRVRYRFADPGAWPVDVAVYGEVTENEREIELEAKVILQRRFGRLRLITNLWAEREFYFSGEREWVLNPTAGATVELSPRFHVGLESWMRAEYEDDDDEGPRVFNRGPHVFVGPAFMMNLGPIWWATGVYLRATDWDRSVQVGDNFGRVWIRSVVGLGF
;
A
#
# COMPACT_ATOMS: atom_id res chain seq x y z
N MET A 1 20.23 47.63 40.80
CA MET A 1 19.72 48.65 39.88
C MET A 1 20.06 48.15 38.48
N SER A 2 19.22 47.84 37.59
CA SER A 2 17.85 48.11 37.22
C SER A 2 17.33 46.91 36.46
N SER A 3 16.19 46.43 36.83
CA SER A 3 15.35 45.48 36.10
C SER A 3 14.70 46.16 34.91
N ASP A 4 14.72 45.56 33.75
CA ASP A 4 13.78 45.93 32.71
C ASP A 4 13.11 44.72 32.06
N ARG A 5 11.80 44.82 32.12
CA ARG A 5 10.78 43.85 31.71
C ARG A 5 10.70 43.78 30.19
N MET A 6 10.93 42.61 29.61
CA MET A 6 10.41 42.32 28.27
C MET A 6 9.08 41.60 28.37
N ALA A 7 8.02 42.34 28.16
CA ALA A 7 6.67 41.80 28.05
C ALA A 7 6.47 41.06 26.74
N ALA A 8 6.19 39.78 26.84
CA ALA A 8 5.79 38.94 25.69
C ALA A 8 4.41 39.38 25.19
N ARG A 9 4.36 39.97 24.02
CA ARG A 9 3.13 40.30 23.28
C ARG A 9 2.60 39.03 22.61
N ALA A 10 1.74 38.32 23.29
CA ALA A 10 0.96 37.22 22.67
C ALA A 10 0.02 37.83 21.60
N ARG A 11 0.31 37.59 20.33
CA ARG A 11 -0.59 37.93 19.23
C ARG A 11 -1.80 37.00 19.32
N ARG A 12 -2.93 37.56 19.73
CA ARG A 12 -4.23 36.90 19.66
C ARG A 12 -4.62 36.82 18.19
N ILE A 13 -4.64 35.59 17.64
CA ILE A 13 -5.22 35.31 16.32
C ILE A 13 -6.73 35.56 16.47
N PRO A 14 -7.34 36.42 15.64
CA PRO A 14 -8.75 36.75 15.78
C PRO A 14 -9.63 35.48 15.59
N LEU A 15 -10.61 35.35 16.46
CA LEU A 15 -11.59 34.25 16.49
C LEU A 15 -12.33 34.06 15.14
N LEU A 16 -12.47 35.13 14.37
CA LEU A 16 -13.08 35.19 13.05
C LEU A 16 -12.39 34.28 11.99
N VAL A 17 -11.05 34.12 12.08
CA VAL A 17 -10.32 33.25 11.12
C VAL A 17 -10.61 31.76 11.39
N LYS A 18 -10.81 31.39 12.66
CA LYS A 18 -11.16 30.02 13.04
C LYS A 18 -12.58 29.60 12.64
N LEU A 19 -13.52 30.55 12.63
CA LEU A 19 -14.90 30.31 12.18
C LEU A 19 -15.00 30.19 10.66
N ALA A 20 -14.21 30.97 9.92
CA ALA A 20 -14.24 30.95 8.46
C ALA A 20 -13.66 29.63 7.88
N THR A 21 -12.61 29.08 8.49
CA THR A 21 -12.03 27.80 8.07
C THR A 21 -12.95 26.61 8.39
N SER A 22 -13.65 26.64 9.51
CA SER A 22 -14.61 25.60 9.88
C SER A 22 -15.85 25.59 8.98
N SER A 23 -16.31 26.78 8.53
CA SER A 23 -17.45 26.91 7.63
C SER A 23 -17.13 26.49 6.19
N LEU A 24 -15.89 26.69 5.73
CA LEU A 24 -15.48 26.26 4.40
C LEU A 24 -15.38 24.72 4.31
N ALA A 25 -14.84 24.07 5.35
CA ALA A 25 -14.77 22.61 5.43
C ALA A 25 -16.17 21.98 5.51
N ALA A 26 -17.10 22.57 6.25
CA ALA A 26 -18.47 22.10 6.33
C ALA A 26 -19.27 22.31 5.03
N GLY A 27 -18.98 23.37 4.27
CA GLY A 27 -19.63 23.70 3.00
C GLY A 27 -19.23 22.76 1.86
N VAL A 28 -17.99 22.29 1.85
CA VAL A 28 -17.49 21.33 0.85
C VAL A 28 -18.11 19.94 1.05
N MET A 29 -18.37 19.56 2.31
CA MET A 29 -19.00 18.26 2.61
C MET A 29 -20.51 18.22 2.28
N ALA A 30 -21.17 19.36 2.21
CA ALA A 30 -22.63 19.42 1.98
C ALA A 30 -23.04 19.36 0.50
N SER A 31 -22.10 19.48 -0.44
CA SER A 31 -22.33 19.47 -1.89
C SER A 31 -21.65 18.33 -2.63
N ALA A 32 -21.00 17.41 -1.91
CA ALA A 32 -20.41 16.25 -2.54
C ALA A 32 -21.51 15.31 -3.06
N PRO A 33 -21.46 14.83 -4.31
CA PRO A 33 -22.27 13.70 -4.73
C PRO A 33 -22.02 12.56 -3.74
N GLU A 34 -23.04 11.73 -3.50
CA GLU A 34 -23.00 10.62 -2.55
C GLU A 34 -21.63 9.90 -2.65
N ALA A 35 -20.75 10.20 -1.69
CA ALA A 35 -19.38 9.71 -1.69
C ALA A 35 -19.40 8.19 -1.69
N ARG A 36 -19.05 7.57 -2.80
CA ARG A 36 -18.97 6.12 -2.94
C ARG A 36 -17.51 5.74 -2.92
N ALA A 37 -17.08 5.09 -1.87
CA ALA A 37 -15.80 4.42 -1.81
C ALA A 37 -15.72 3.36 -2.92
N ASN A 38 -14.52 3.05 -3.38
CA ASN A 38 -14.22 1.96 -4.31
C ASN A 38 -13.58 0.76 -3.57
N PRO A 39 -14.37 0.03 -2.73
CA PRO A 39 -13.83 -0.95 -1.81
C PRO A 39 -13.07 -2.05 -2.52
N ARG A 40 -11.86 -2.30 -2.09
CA ARG A 40 -10.97 -3.34 -2.60
C ARG A 40 -11.18 -4.64 -1.82
N PRO A 41 -11.70 -5.72 -2.46
CA PRO A 41 -12.02 -6.94 -1.72
C PRO A 41 -10.81 -7.80 -1.36
N LEU A 42 -9.65 -7.54 -1.97
CA LEU A 42 -8.39 -8.22 -1.76
C LEU A 42 -7.30 -7.20 -1.41
N PRO A 43 -6.60 -7.34 -0.27
CA PRO A 43 -5.65 -6.33 0.20
C PRO A 43 -4.41 -6.09 -0.69
N PHE A 44 -3.91 -7.12 -1.41
CA PHE A 44 -2.76 -7.00 -2.32
C PHE A 44 -3.16 -6.84 -3.78
N THR A 45 -4.27 -7.46 -4.17
CA THR A 45 -4.68 -7.54 -5.58
C THR A 45 -5.60 -6.39 -5.95
N TYR A 46 -5.13 -5.50 -6.81
CA TYR A 46 -5.90 -4.38 -7.32
C TYR A 46 -7.00 -4.85 -8.26
N GLN A 47 -8.19 -4.31 -8.09
CA GLN A 47 -9.32 -4.50 -8.98
C GLN A 47 -9.22 -3.60 -10.21
N SER A 48 -9.96 -3.95 -11.29
CA SER A 48 -9.97 -3.16 -12.53
C SER A 48 -10.82 -1.88 -12.45
N GLU A 49 -11.73 -1.79 -11.48
CA GLU A 49 -12.56 -0.61 -11.27
C GLU A 49 -11.72 0.57 -10.78
N SER A 50 -12.00 1.75 -11.31
CA SER A 50 -11.46 3.03 -10.90
C SER A 50 -12.52 3.83 -10.16
N LEU A 51 -12.11 4.83 -9.40
CA LEU A 51 -12.99 5.83 -8.82
C LEU A 51 -13.81 6.54 -9.92
N ALA A 52 -15.04 6.90 -9.60
CA ALA A 52 -15.87 7.71 -10.48
C ALA A 52 -15.28 9.12 -10.64
N GLN A 53 -15.55 9.77 -11.77
CA GLN A 53 -15.09 11.12 -12.01
C GLN A 53 -15.50 12.08 -10.89
N GLY A 54 -14.53 12.82 -10.36
CA GLY A 54 -14.74 13.85 -9.33
C GLY A 54 -14.88 13.31 -7.91
N THR A 55 -14.70 12.01 -7.68
CA THR A 55 -14.66 11.41 -6.34
C THR A 55 -13.22 11.18 -5.90
N GLY A 56 -13.01 11.20 -4.59
CA GLY A 56 -11.73 10.91 -3.97
C GLY A 56 -11.84 9.83 -2.92
N GLU A 57 -10.70 9.22 -2.60
CA GLU A 57 -10.57 8.22 -1.53
C GLU A 57 -9.24 8.39 -0.82
N VAL A 58 -9.23 8.16 0.48
CA VAL A 58 -8.01 8.00 1.27
C VAL A 58 -7.96 6.57 1.75
N GLU A 59 -6.87 5.88 1.45
CA GLU A 59 -6.60 4.54 1.95
C GLU A 59 -5.42 4.53 2.91
N GLN A 60 -5.55 3.79 4.01
CA GLN A 60 -4.47 3.54 4.95
C GLN A 60 -4.12 2.06 4.92
N PHE A 61 -2.93 1.74 4.47
CA PHE A 61 -2.36 0.39 4.50
C PHE A 61 -1.55 0.20 5.77
N ILE A 62 -1.67 -0.96 6.36
CA ILE A 62 -0.95 -1.37 7.54
C ILE A 62 -0.48 -2.80 7.31
N ASP A 63 0.83 -2.98 7.17
CA ASP A 63 1.44 -4.29 7.12
C ASP A 63 2.05 -4.66 8.46
N PHE A 64 1.78 -5.87 8.90
CA PHE A 64 2.35 -6.46 10.09
C PHE A 64 3.03 -7.78 9.72
N VAL A 65 4.36 -7.80 9.82
CA VAL A 65 5.18 -8.95 9.46
C VAL A 65 6.06 -9.35 10.64
N PRO A 66 5.67 -10.36 11.43
CA PRO A 66 6.52 -10.87 12.49
C PRO A 66 7.71 -11.61 11.90
N VAL A 67 8.90 -11.09 12.14
CA VAL A 67 10.16 -11.63 11.63
C VAL A 67 11.02 -12.13 12.78
N ARG A 68 11.64 -13.29 12.62
CA ARG A 68 12.59 -13.83 13.55
C ARG A 68 14.01 -13.66 13.02
N VAL A 69 14.84 -12.95 13.75
CA VAL A 69 16.23 -12.66 13.38
C VAL A 69 17.18 -13.33 14.34
N GLN A 70 18.29 -13.82 13.80
CA GLN A 70 19.40 -14.30 14.59
C GLN A 70 20.49 -13.22 14.68
N ASN A 71 20.90 -12.89 15.89
CA ASN A 71 22.04 -12.01 16.09
C ASN A 71 23.32 -12.70 15.58
N PRO A 72 24.04 -12.14 14.64
CA PRO A 72 25.22 -12.78 14.04
C PRO A 72 26.39 -12.95 15.01
N PHE A 73 26.42 -12.18 16.10
CA PHE A 73 27.52 -12.23 17.06
C PHE A 73 27.23 -13.19 18.25
N SER A 74 26.01 -13.23 18.72
CA SER A 74 25.64 -14.03 19.90
C SER A 74 24.93 -15.34 19.55
N GLY A 75 24.46 -15.51 18.32
CA GLY A 75 23.62 -16.61 17.91
C GLY A 75 22.20 -16.59 18.52
N ALA A 76 21.91 -15.63 19.39
CA ALA A 76 20.60 -15.49 20.00
C ALA A 76 19.56 -15.06 18.97
N THR A 77 18.36 -15.64 19.06
CA THR A 77 17.24 -15.26 18.19
C THR A 77 16.31 -14.31 18.91
N THR A 78 15.84 -13.30 18.19
CA THR A 78 14.83 -12.37 18.67
C THR A 78 13.72 -12.22 17.63
N TRP A 79 12.54 -11.77 18.08
CA TRP A 79 11.44 -11.42 17.21
C TRP A 79 11.37 -9.90 17.07
N TYR A 80 11.14 -9.42 15.88
CA TYR A 80 10.75 -8.04 15.63
C TYR A 80 9.57 -8.01 14.65
N ASN A 81 8.90 -6.89 14.59
CA ASN A 81 7.83 -6.66 13.64
C ASN A 81 8.31 -5.70 12.57
N ALA A 82 8.39 -6.18 11.33
CA ALA A 82 8.57 -5.34 10.17
C ALA A 82 7.18 -4.76 9.81
N THR A 83 6.89 -3.56 10.30
CA THR A 83 5.63 -2.86 10.03
C THR A 83 5.87 -1.79 8.97
N GLU A 84 5.03 -1.78 7.98
CA GLU A 84 4.97 -0.72 6.98
C GLU A 84 3.61 -0.03 7.06
N LEU A 85 3.63 1.28 6.99
CA LEU A 85 2.45 2.13 6.94
C LEU A 85 2.48 2.93 5.65
N GLN A 86 1.41 2.88 4.88
CA GLN A 86 1.28 3.63 3.64
C GLN A 86 -0.07 4.32 3.60
N THR A 87 -0.06 5.62 3.34
CA THR A 87 -1.28 6.40 3.13
C THR A 87 -1.37 6.76 1.66
N GLU A 88 -2.45 6.37 1.02
CA GLU A 88 -2.78 6.68 -0.36
C GLU A 88 -3.90 7.71 -0.42
N ILE A 89 -3.80 8.67 -1.32
CA ILE A 89 -4.85 9.62 -1.67
C ILE A 89 -5.13 9.45 -3.15
N GLU A 90 -6.33 9.01 -3.47
CA GLU A 90 -6.78 8.73 -4.82
C GLU A 90 -7.80 9.77 -5.32
N TYR A 91 -7.81 10.01 -6.64
CA TYR A 91 -8.78 10.89 -7.28
C TYR A 91 -9.18 10.40 -8.67
N GLY A 92 -10.47 10.26 -8.90
CA GLY A 92 -11.03 9.94 -10.20
C GLY A 92 -11.05 11.16 -11.12
N VAL A 93 -10.11 11.23 -12.06
CA VAL A 93 -10.02 12.33 -13.07
C VAL A 93 -11.12 12.19 -14.11
N THR A 94 -11.38 10.97 -14.52
CA THR A 94 -12.53 10.55 -15.35
C THR A 94 -13.04 9.22 -14.82
N ASP A 95 -14.17 8.72 -15.31
CA ASP A 95 -14.64 7.38 -14.92
C ASP A 95 -13.68 6.25 -15.27
N LYS A 96 -12.62 6.52 -16.03
CA LYS A 96 -11.63 5.53 -16.48
C LYS A 96 -10.21 5.84 -16.05
N LEU A 97 -9.90 7.07 -15.70
CA LEU A 97 -8.57 7.55 -15.34
C LEU A 97 -8.57 7.97 -13.87
N GLU A 98 -7.68 7.40 -13.10
CA GLU A 98 -7.46 7.68 -11.70
C GLU A 98 -6.00 8.02 -11.46
N LEU A 99 -5.77 8.99 -10.62
CA LEU A 99 -4.45 9.37 -10.13
C LEU A 99 -4.39 9.16 -8.62
N ALA A 100 -3.22 8.83 -8.11
CA ALA A 100 -2.99 8.76 -6.68
C ALA A 100 -1.60 9.25 -6.31
N ILE A 101 -1.47 9.61 -5.04
CA ILE A 101 -0.21 9.90 -4.39
C ILE A 101 -0.11 9.07 -3.10
N TYR A 102 1.06 8.51 -2.84
CA TYR A 102 1.34 7.75 -1.64
C TYR A 102 2.36 8.44 -0.76
N PHE A 103 2.21 8.22 0.53
CA PHE A 103 3.20 8.55 1.55
C PHE A 103 3.51 7.29 2.33
N MET A 104 4.76 6.87 2.30
CA MET A 104 5.22 5.66 2.97
C MET A 104 5.95 5.99 4.26
N PHE A 105 5.64 5.20 5.29
CA PHE A 105 6.26 5.32 6.60
C PHE A 105 6.75 3.93 7.01
N VAL A 106 8.06 3.72 7.00
CA VAL A 106 8.67 2.52 7.56
C VAL A 106 9.16 2.87 8.96
N PRO A 107 8.64 2.28 10.03
CA PRO A 107 9.20 2.43 11.35
C PRO A 107 10.65 1.94 11.31
N GLY A 108 11.60 2.80 11.68
CA GLY A 108 13.04 2.57 11.50
C GLY A 108 13.49 1.18 11.91
N VAL A 109 13.82 0.40 10.91
CA VAL A 109 14.55 -0.85 11.06
C VAL A 109 16.02 -0.47 10.99
N GLY A 110 16.76 -0.53 12.06
CA GLY A 110 18.19 -0.38 11.92
C GLY A 110 18.96 0.33 13.03
N SER A 111 18.44 0.44 14.21
CA SER A 111 19.27 0.67 15.37
C SER A 111 18.79 -0.20 16.52
N ASP A 112 19.67 -0.55 17.44
CA ASP A 112 19.44 -1.32 18.64
C ASP A 112 18.32 -0.78 19.58
N ARG A 113 17.48 0.11 19.04
CA ARG A 113 16.39 0.77 19.75
C ARG A 113 15.08 0.46 19.06
N TYR A 114 14.41 -0.51 19.56
CA TYR A 114 13.01 -0.72 19.34
C TYR A 114 12.24 0.48 19.86
N VAL A 115 11.71 1.27 19.00
CA VAL A 115 10.75 2.31 19.37
C VAL A 115 9.42 1.93 18.78
N GLY A 116 8.49 1.53 19.62
CA GLY A 116 7.20 1.00 19.25
C GLY A 116 6.20 1.97 18.64
N LEU A 117 6.63 3.12 18.16
CA LEU A 117 5.79 4.05 17.39
C LEU A 117 6.60 4.62 16.22
N PRO A 118 5.97 4.78 15.05
CA PRO A 118 6.63 5.42 13.92
C PRO A 118 7.05 6.83 14.35
N THR A 119 8.34 7.09 14.31
CA THR A 119 8.83 8.46 14.42
C THR A 119 8.50 9.17 13.12
N LEU A 120 7.44 9.95 13.11
CA LEU A 120 7.30 10.96 12.06
C LEU A 120 8.51 11.89 12.15
N PRO A 121 9.35 11.96 11.15
CA PRO A 121 9.03 12.79 10.01
C PRO A 121 8.68 11.92 8.80
N MET A 122 7.73 12.39 8.07
CA MET A 122 7.32 11.89 6.79
C MET A 122 8.53 11.51 5.98
N GLY A 123 8.70 10.21 5.71
CA GLY A 123 9.64 10.13 4.78
C GLY A 123 10.54 8.99 4.53
N ASN A 124 10.01 7.82 4.39
CA ASN A 124 10.82 6.86 3.65
C ASN A 124 10.53 6.91 2.15
N GLY A 125 9.51 7.64 1.71
CA GLY A 125 9.27 7.84 0.31
C GLY A 125 7.88 8.37 -0.02
N SER A 126 7.72 8.70 -1.28
CA SER A 126 6.43 9.06 -1.88
C SER A 126 6.32 8.41 -3.25
N SER A 127 5.10 8.08 -3.64
CA SER A 127 4.83 7.56 -4.97
C SER A 127 3.74 8.35 -5.66
N GLN A 128 3.81 8.38 -6.99
CA GLN A 128 2.77 8.92 -7.84
C GLN A 128 2.29 7.82 -8.78
N ARG A 129 1.00 7.64 -8.83
CA ARG A 129 0.35 6.55 -9.56
C ARG A 129 -0.64 7.06 -10.59
N VAL A 130 -0.69 6.36 -11.71
CA VAL A 130 -1.75 6.46 -12.70
C VAL A 130 -2.37 5.09 -12.93
N ARG A 131 -3.70 5.01 -12.95
CA ARG A 131 -4.46 3.81 -13.30
C ARG A 131 -5.48 4.15 -14.39
N TYR A 132 -5.56 3.31 -15.42
CA TYR A 132 -6.50 3.47 -16.53
C TYR A 132 -7.21 2.17 -16.83
N ARG A 133 -8.55 2.18 -16.81
CA ARG A 133 -9.38 1.04 -17.26
C ARG A 133 -9.84 1.24 -18.70
N PHE A 134 -9.74 0.20 -19.51
CA PHE A 134 -10.05 0.31 -20.94
C PHE A 134 -11.54 0.33 -21.24
N ALA A 135 -12.34 -0.42 -20.48
CA ALA A 135 -13.78 -0.55 -20.70
C ALA A 135 -14.56 -0.44 -19.38
N ASP A 136 -15.87 -0.28 -19.48
CA ASP A 136 -16.72 -0.36 -18.30
C ASP A 136 -16.78 -1.78 -17.76
N PRO A 137 -16.90 -1.98 -16.43
CA PRO A 137 -16.89 -3.31 -15.83
C PRO A 137 -17.93 -4.24 -16.47
N GLY A 138 -17.47 -5.40 -16.92
CA GLY A 138 -18.31 -6.41 -17.59
C GLY A 138 -18.62 -6.14 -19.05
N ALA A 139 -18.13 -5.05 -19.65
CA ALA A 139 -18.31 -4.78 -21.08
C ALA A 139 -17.46 -5.73 -21.96
N TRP A 140 -16.35 -6.21 -21.41
CA TRP A 140 -15.49 -7.20 -22.06
C TRP A 140 -15.56 -8.55 -21.35
N PRO A 141 -15.20 -9.64 -22.03
CA PRO A 141 -15.12 -10.97 -21.40
C PRO A 141 -14.18 -11.02 -20.20
N VAL A 142 -13.14 -10.18 -20.21
CA VAL A 142 -12.21 -9.91 -19.11
C VAL A 142 -12.05 -8.42 -19.03
N ASP A 143 -12.30 -7.84 -17.87
CA ASP A 143 -12.04 -6.44 -17.59
C ASP A 143 -10.53 -6.22 -17.47
N VAL A 144 -10.01 -5.17 -18.12
CA VAL A 144 -8.59 -4.87 -18.18
C VAL A 144 -8.33 -3.45 -17.73
N ALA A 145 -7.37 -3.28 -16.85
CA ALA A 145 -6.80 -1.98 -16.52
C ALA A 145 -5.26 -2.06 -16.53
N VAL A 146 -4.63 -0.91 -16.71
CA VAL A 146 -3.19 -0.72 -16.59
C VAL A 146 -2.90 0.25 -15.46
N TYR A 147 -1.74 0.09 -14.87
CA TYR A 147 -1.27 0.83 -13.73
C TYR A 147 0.21 1.13 -13.93
N GLY A 148 0.60 2.34 -13.59
CA GLY A 148 1.99 2.76 -13.57
C GLY A 148 2.24 3.61 -12.33
N GLU A 149 3.37 3.42 -11.68
CA GLU A 149 3.77 4.16 -10.50
C GLU A 149 5.25 4.50 -10.55
N VAL A 150 5.59 5.64 -10.00
CA VAL A 150 6.97 6.06 -9.75
C VAL A 150 7.09 6.31 -8.26
N THR A 151 7.99 5.60 -7.62
CA THR A 151 8.33 5.76 -6.21
C THR A 151 9.72 6.37 -6.07
N GLU A 152 9.86 7.32 -5.17
CA GLU A 152 11.14 7.88 -4.76
C GLU A 152 11.26 7.81 -3.24
N ASN A 153 12.37 7.26 -2.78
CA ASN A 153 12.73 7.22 -1.38
C ASN A 153 14.21 7.63 -1.19
N GLU A 154 14.73 7.56 0.02
CA GLU A 154 16.11 7.96 0.34
C GLU A 154 17.20 7.05 -0.27
N ARG A 155 16.84 5.91 -0.83
CA ARG A 155 17.77 4.90 -1.34
C ARG A 155 17.68 4.69 -2.84
N GLU A 156 16.49 4.87 -3.44
CA GLU A 156 16.20 4.43 -4.79
C GLU A 156 15.06 5.19 -5.45
N ILE A 157 14.99 5.04 -6.76
CA ILE A 157 13.82 5.32 -7.58
C ILE A 157 13.31 3.98 -8.10
N GLU A 158 12.01 3.73 -7.92
CA GLU A 158 11.32 2.54 -8.40
C GLU A 158 10.31 2.93 -9.48
N LEU A 159 10.28 2.14 -10.56
CA LEU A 159 9.29 2.22 -11.61
C LEU A 159 8.45 0.96 -11.59
N GLU A 160 7.16 1.09 -11.36
CA GLU A 160 6.23 -0.02 -11.27
C GLU A 160 5.24 -0.01 -12.44
N ALA A 161 4.92 -1.20 -12.95
CA ALA A 161 3.87 -1.40 -13.92
C ALA A 161 3.03 -2.65 -13.60
N LYS A 162 1.69 -2.51 -13.74
CA LYS A 162 0.75 -3.64 -13.58
C LYS A 162 -0.20 -3.71 -14.76
N VAL A 163 -0.52 -4.93 -15.16
CA VAL A 163 -1.71 -5.24 -15.97
C VAL A 163 -2.70 -5.96 -15.07
N ILE A 164 -3.85 -5.36 -14.88
CA ILE A 164 -4.92 -5.86 -14.02
C ILE A 164 -5.95 -6.56 -14.90
N LEU A 165 -6.20 -7.82 -14.61
CA LEU A 165 -7.18 -8.65 -15.29
C LEU A 165 -8.25 -9.08 -14.28
N GLN A 166 -9.52 -8.87 -14.61
CA GLN A 166 -10.61 -9.22 -13.73
C GLN A 166 -11.75 -9.86 -14.51
N ARG A 167 -12.38 -10.85 -13.90
CA ARG A 167 -13.61 -11.44 -14.41
C ARG A 167 -14.60 -11.74 -13.29
N ARG A 168 -15.88 -11.43 -13.53
CA ARG A 168 -16.96 -11.67 -12.59
C ARG A 168 -17.88 -12.78 -13.08
N PHE A 169 -18.26 -13.69 -12.19
CA PHE A 169 -19.21 -14.77 -12.38
C PHE A 169 -20.28 -14.71 -11.29
N GLY A 170 -21.30 -13.91 -11.51
CA GLY A 170 -22.28 -13.62 -10.47
C GLY A 170 -21.63 -12.98 -9.24
N ARG A 171 -21.64 -13.68 -8.11
CA ARG A 171 -21.01 -13.22 -6.87
C ARG A 171 -19.51 -13.51 -6.76
N LEU A 172 -18.99 -14.40 -7.60
CA LEU A 172 -17.57 -14.72 -7.63
C LEU A 172 -16.85 -13.71 -8.52
N ARG A 173 -15.73 -13.20 -8.02
CA ARG A 173 -14.80 -12.34 -8.76
C ARG A 173 -13.42 -12.98 -8.74
N LEU A 174 -12.80 -13.11 -9.91
CA LEU A 174 -11.42 -13.52 -10.07
C LEU A 174 -10.61 -12.30 -10.50
N ILE A 175 -9.49 -12.06 -9.87
CA ILE A 175 -8.62 -10.91 -10.14
C ILE A 175 -7.18 -11.40 -10.20
N THR A 176 -6.41 -10.87 -11.16
CA THR A 176 -4.98 -11.13 -11.29
C THR A 176 -4.28 -9.86 -11.69
N ASN A 177 -3.17 -9.54 -11.04
CA ASN A 177 -2.26 -8.47 -11.44
C ASN A 177 -0.95 -9.10 -11.92
N LEU A 178 -0.60 -8.81 -13.16
CA LEU A 178 0.74 -9.03 -13.67
C LEU A 178 1.56 -7.80 -13.32
N TRP A 179 2.47 -7.93 -12.38
CA TRP A 179 3.14 -6.81 -11.72
C TRP A 179 4.65 -6.99 -11.81
N ALA A 180 5.33 -5.96 -12.30
CA ALA A 180 6.78 -5.88 -12.38
C ALA A 180 7.24 -4.49 -11.94
N GLU A 181 8.40 -4.45 -11.28
CA GLU A 181 9.08 -3.26 -10.81
C GLU A 181 10.50 -3.22 -11.37
N ARG A 182 11.02 -2.00 -11.52
CA ARG A 182 12.42 -1.74 -11.82
C ARG A 182 12.95 -0.75 -10.79
N GLU A 183 13.87 -1.21 -9.95
CA GLU A 183 14.50 -0.46 -8.89
C GLU A 183 15.86 0.06 -9.35
N PHE A 184 16.16 1.34 -9.05
CA PHE A 184 17.40 2.04 -9.36
C PHE A 184 17.96 2.61 -8.07
N TYR A 185 18.87 1.88 -7.42
CA TYR A 185 19.49 2.31 -6.18
C TYR A 185 20.51 3.42 -6.43
N PHE A 186 20.56 4.41 -5.54
CA PHE A 186 21.57 5.48 -5.62
C PHE A 186 23.00 4.98 -5.37
N SER A 187 23.17 3.78 -4.82
CA SER A 187 24.44 3.04 -4.75
C SER A 187 24.97 2.58 -6.11
N GLY A 188 24.11 2.56 -7.14
CA GLY A 188 24.43 2.11 -8.49
C GLY A 188 23.83 0.74 -8.84
N GLU A 189 23.37 0.00 -7.87
CA GLU A 189 22.68 -1.29 -8.07
C GLU A 189 21.36 -1.11 -8.80
N ARG A 190 20.93 -2.15 -9.49
CA ARG A 190 19.65 -2.17 -10.20
C ARG A 190 19.02 -3.54 -10.08
N GLU A 191 17.72 -3.55 -9.79
CA GLU A 191 16.96 -4.78 -9.63
C GLU A 191 15.70 -4.79 -10.48
N TRP A 192 15.32 -5.98 -10.94
CA TRP A 192 13.97 -6.27 -11.40
C TRP A 192 13.25 -7.04 -10.32
N VAL A 193 12.02 -6.61 -10.02
CA VAL A 193 11.16 -7.30 -9.08
C VAL A 193 9.88 -7.74 -9.76
N LEU A 194 9.50 -8.99 -9.54
CA LEU A 194 8.23 -9.53 -10.01
C LEU A 194 7.33 -9.79 -8.81
N ASN A 195 6.18 -9.13 -8.79
CA ASN A 195 5.18 -9.19 -7.72
C ASN A 195 3.78 -9.64 -8.20
N PRO A 196 3.61 -10.66 -9.04
CA PRO A 196 2.29 -11.04 -9.49
C PRO A 196 1.38 -11.39 -8.31
N THR A 197 0.13 -10.94 -8.40
CA THR A 197 -0.91 -11.28 -7.42
C THR A 197 -2.10 -11.89 -8.10
N ALA A 198 -2.81 -12.76 -7.40
CA ALA A 198 -4.04 -13.36 -7.88
C ALA A 198 -4.98 -13.68 -6.71
N GLY A 199 -6.27 -13.54 -6.92
CA GLY A 199 -7.23 -13.93 -5.92
C GLY A 199 -8.62 -14.17 -6.46
N ALA A 200 -9.39 -14.86 -5.63
CA ALA A 200 -10.80 -15.12 -5.83
C ALA A 200 -11.58 -14.58 -4.64
N THR A 201 -12.63 -13.83 -4.89
CA THR A 201 -13.48 -13.29 -3.82
C THR A 201 -14.94 -13.56 -4.12
N VAL A 202 -15.72 -13.82 -3.08
CA VAL A 202 -17.16 -14.05 -3.14
C VAL A 202 -17.89 -12.96 -2.34
N GLU A 203 -18.80 -12.28 -2.99
CA GLU A 203 -19.71 -11.35 -2.36
C GLU A 203 -20.80 -12.12 -1.60
N LEU A 204 -20.70 -12.20 -0.27
CA LEU A 204 -21.71 -12.79 0.59
C LEU A 204 -22.94 -11.88 0.70
N SER A 205 -22.70 -10.58 0.79
CA SER A 205 -23.69 -9.52 0.75
C SER A 205 -23.02 -8.23 0.23
N PRO A 206 -23.78 -7.15 -0.10
CA PRO A 206 -23.19 -5.87 -0.50
C PRO A 206 -22.21 -5.27 0.51
N ARG A 207 -22.23 -5.76 1.74
CA ARG A 207 -21.34 -5.30 2.83
C ARG A 207 -20.17 -6.22 3.09
N PHE A 208 -20.21 -7.48 2.68
CA PHE A 208 -19.23 -8.48 3.08
C PHE A 208 -18.72 -9.30 1.90
N HIS A 209 -17.41 -9.36 1.78
CA HIS A 209 -16.71 -10.23 0.85
C HIS A 209 -15.71 -11.10 1.62
N VAL A 210 -15.56 -12.33 1.15
CA VAL A 210 -14.54 -13.26 1.61
C VAL A 210 -13.78 -13.77 0.39
N GLY A 211 -12.50 -14.02 0.55
CA GLY A 211 -11.66 -14.45 -0.56
C GLY A 211 -10.46 -15.26 -0.14
N LEU A 212 -9.79 -15.76 -1.15
CA LEU A 212 -8.46 -16.34 -1.05
C LEU A 212 -7.56 -15.55 -2.00
N GLU A 213 -6.40 -15.16 -1.53
CA GLU A 213 -5.44 -14.35 -2.26
C GLU A 213 -4.06 -14.96 -2.18
N SER A 214 -3.31 -14.84 -3.26
CA SER A 214 -1.90 -15.20 -3.34
C SER A 214 -1.12 -14.06 -3.96
N TRP A 215 0.07 -13.81 -3.44
CA TRP A 215 1.03 -12.90 -4.03
C TRP A 215 2.43 -13.49 -3.96
N MET A 216 3.29 -13.01 -4.84
CA MET A 216 4.67 -13.46 -4.94
C MET A 216 5.59 -12.24 -5.00
N ARG A 217 6.78 -12.35 -4.43
CA ARG A 217 7.90 -11.43 -4.69
C ARG A 217 9.14 -12.22 -5.09
N ALA A 218 9.75 -11.82 -6.20
CA ALA A 218 10.99 -12.39 -6.69
C ALA A 218 11.89 -11.26 -7.18
N GLU A 219 13.09 -11.18 -6.67
CA GLU A 219 14.08 -10.11 -6.94
C GLU A 219 15.22 -10.66 -7.79
N TYR A 220 15.63 -9.87 -8.80
CA TYR A 220 16.70 -10.18 -9.75
C TYR A 220 17.64 -8.99 -9.85
N GLU A 221 18.83 -9.11 -9.32
CA GLU A 221 19.88 -8.10 -9.50
C GLU A 221 20.44 -8.13 -10.94
N ASP A 222 20.74 -6.95 -11.48
CA ASP A 222 21.55 -6.85 -12.67
C ASP A 222 23.01 -6.99 -12.26
N ASP A 223 23.59 -8.14 -12.58
CA ASP A 223 25.04 -8.34 -12.46
C ASP A 223 25.69 -7.78 -13.73
N ASP A 224 26.37 -6.63 -13.61
CA ASP A 224 26.99 -5.94 -14.76
C ASP A 224 28.19 -6.73 -15.35
N ASP A 225 28.70 -7.75 -14.65
CA ASP A 225 29.99 -8.33 -15.00
C ASP A 225 29.98 -9.77 -15.51
N GLU A 226 29.08 -10.66 -15.13
CA GLU A 226 29.18 -12.06 -15.62
C GLU A 226 27.89 -12.89 -15.52
N GLY A 227 27.26 -13.15 -16.63
CA GLY A 227 26.43 -14.35 -16.75
C GLY A 227 24.93 -14.20 -16.52
N PRO A 228 24.16 -15.28 -16.57
CA PRO A 228 22.72 -15.24 -16.46
C PRO A 228 22.30 -14.77 -15.07
N ARG A 229 21.37 -13.83 -15.06
CA ARG A 229 20.74 -13.30 -13.85
C ARG A 229 20.34 -14.42 -12.90
N VAL A 230 20.88 -14.40 -11.72
CA VAL A 230 20.54 -15.36 -10.67
C VAL A 230 19.48 -14.73 -9.79
N PHE A 231 18.48 -15.53 -9.38
CA PHE A 231 17.57 -15.15 -8.34
C PHE A 231 18.35 -14.86 -7.06
N ASN A 232 18.38 -13.62 -6.63
CA ASN A 232 19.02 -13.27 -5.39
C ASN A 232 18.14 -13.56 -4.19
N ARG A 233 16.84 -13.26 -4.33
CA ARG A 233 15.88 -13.46 -3.25
C ARG A 233 14.54 -13.94 -3.80
N GLY A 234 14.08 -15.04 -3.25
CA GLY A 234 12.79 -15.59 -3.59
C GLY A 234 12.82 -16.74 -4.61
N PRO A 235 11.70 -17.06 -5.29
CA PRO A 235 10.40 -16.43 -5.10
C PRO A 235 9.80 -16.69 -3.72
N HIS A 236 9.34 -15.62 -3.07
CA HIS A 236 8.56 -15.71 -1.86
C HIS A 236 7.08 -15.71 -2.22
N VAL A 237 6.43 -16.84 -2.10
CA VAL A 237 5.00 -16.98 -2.40
C VAL A 237 4.20 -17.02 -1.11
N PHE A 238 3.19 -16.19 -1.03
CA PHE A 238 2.27 -16.11 0.09
C PHE A 238 0.85 -16.43 -0.35
N VAL A 239 0.10 -17.14 0.48
CA VAL A 239 -1.29 -17.51 0.22
C VAL A 239 -2.08 -17.36 1.51
N GLY A 240 -3.28 -16.79 1.43
CA GLY A 240 -4.11 -16.66 2.60
C GLY A 240 -5.53 -16.17 2.35
N PRO A 241 -6.39 -16.33 3.38
CA PRO A 241 -7.74 -15.80 3.34
C PRO A 241 -7.74 -14.28 3.40
N ALA A 242 -8.68 -13.67 2.70
CA ALA A 242 -8.97 -12.26 2.72
C ALA A 242 -10.44 -12.01 3.07
N PHE A 243 -10.69 -10.89 3.72
CA PHE A 243 -12.01 -10.44 4.12
C PHE A 243 -12.14 -8.95 3.84
N MET A 244 -13.33 -8.51 3.38
CA MET A 244 -13.63 -7.09 3.22
C MET A 244 -15.02 -6.78 3.76
N MET A 245 -15.14 -5.64 4.43
CA MET A 245 -16.37 -5.06 4.94
C MET A 245 -16.55 -3.64 4.38
N ASN A 246 -17.74 -3.40 3.78
CA ASN A 246 -18.13 -2.09 3.25
C ASN A 246 -19.22 -1.48 4.13
N LEU A 247 -18.99 -0.29 4.67
CA LEU A 247 -19.89 0.46 5.54
C LEU A 247 -20.37 1.77 4.89
N GLY A 248 -20.38 1.84 3.56
CA GLY A 248 -20.73 3.01 2.78
C GLY A 248 -19.50 3.83 2.40
N PRO A 249 -19.27 5.02 2.97
CA PRO A 249 -18.07 5.79 2.65
C PRO A 249 -16.80 5.18 3.22
N ILE A 250 -16.90 4.32 4.23
CA ILE A 250 -15.78 3.63 4.86
C ILE A 250 -15.81 2.17 4.50
N TRP A 251 -14.65 1.60 4.18
CA TRP A 251 -14.48 0.16 4.02
C TRP A 251 -13.19 -0.31 4.70
N TRP A 252 -13.14 -1.60 4.98
CA TRP A 252 -12.00 -2.26 5.56
C TRP A 252 -11.77 -3.60 4.90
N ALA A 253 -10.55 -3.83 4.42
CA ALA A 253 -10.12 -5.13 3.92
C ALA A 253 -8.93 -5.62 4.74
N THR A 254 -8.85 -6.92 4.98
CA THR A 254 -7.72 -7.53 5.68
C THR A 254 -7.45 -8.92 5.14
N GLY A 255 -6.18 -9.33 5.16
CA GLY A 255 -5.75 -10.67 4.81
C GLY A 255 -4.65 -11.16 5.72
N VAL A 256 -4.60 -12.47 5.92
CA VAL A 256 -3.56 -13.16 6.67
C VAL A 256 -2.94 -14.20 5.76
N TYR A 257 -1.67 -14.02 5.43
CA TYR A 257 -0.98 -14.82 4.42
C TYR A 257 0.12 -15.64 5.06
N LEU A 258 0.20 -16.89 4.67
CA LEU A 258 1.28 -17.80 5.05
C LEU A 258 2.23 -17.98 3.87
N ARG A 259 3.52 -17.92 4.15
CA ARG A 259 4.55 -18.18 3.16
C ARG A 259 4.52 -19.65 2.74
N ALA A 260 4.33 -19.91 1.46
CA ALA A 260 4.24 -21.25 0.88
C ALA A 260 5.61 -21.78 0.43
N THR A 261 6.60 -20.90 0.22
CA THR A 261 7.96 -21.24 -0.20
C THR A 261 8.96 -21.02 0.92
N ASP A 262 10.09 -21.74 0.89
CA ASP A 262 11.23 -21.58 1.80
C ASP A 262 10.85 -21.58 3.29
N TRP A 263 9.89 -22.41 3.65
CA TRP A 263 9.35 -22.49 5.02
C TRP A 263 10.42 -22.69 6.08
N ASP A 264 11.49 -23.43 5.75
CA ASP A 264 12.58 -23.77 6.66
C ASP A 264 13.57 -22.60 6.87
N ARG A 265 13.60 -21.63 5.97
CA ARG A 265 14.48 -20.46 6.07
C ARG A 265 13.89 -19.36 6.93
N SER A 266 13.28 -19.71 8.04
CA SER A 266 12.53 -18.77 8.88
C SER A 266 13.39 -17.82 9.72
N VAL A 267 14.71 -17.93 9.63
CA VAL A 267 15.64 -17.12 10.40
C VAL A 267 16.78 -16.72 9.46
N GLN A 268 16.55 -15.70 8.67
CA GLN A 268 17.62 -15.06 7.89
C GLN A 268 17.82 -13.64 8.42
N VAL A 269 19.06 -13.28 8.68
CA VAL A 269 19.41 -11.89 9.01
C VAL A 269 19.17 -11.05 7.78
N GLY A 270 18.30 -10.03 7.91
CA GLY A 270 17.95 -9.16 6.79
C GLY A 270 16.78 -9.60 5.92
N ASP A 271 16.17 -10.76 6.18
CA ASP A 271 14.93 -11.18 5.50
C ASP A 271 13.70 -10.55 6.20
N ASN A 272 13.12 -9.56 5.57
CA ASN A 272 11.90 -8.88 6.06
C ASN A 272 10.61 -9.62 5.68
N PHE A 273 10.74 -10.74 4.96
CA PHE A 273 9.59 -11.48 4.44
C PHE A 273 9.09 -12.57 5.38
N GLY A 274 9.17 -12.56 6.63
CA GLY A 274 8.64 -13.52 7.61
C GLY A 274 7.85 -14.73 7.07
N ARG A 275 7.28 -15.51 7.95
CA ARG A 275 6.39 -16.64 7.59
C ARG A 275 4.93 -16.24 7.45
N VAL A 276 4.57 -15.17 8.11
CA VAL A 276 3.21 -14.65 8.20
C VAL A 276 3.24 -13.19 7.80
N TRP A 277 2.31 -12.81 6.95
CA TRP A 277 2.08 -11.42 6.57
C TRP A 277 0.63 -11.09 6.82
N ILE A 278 0.37 -10.03 7.55
CA ILE A 278 -0.98 -9.51 7.78
C ILE A 278 -1.04 -8.12 7.16
N ARG A 279 -1.89 -7.95 6.17
CA ARG A 279 -2.18 -6.63 5.58
C ARG A 279 -3.60 -6.22 5.93
N SER A 280 -3.75 -5.00 6.38
CA SER A 280 -5.04 -4.35 6.61
C SER A 280 -5.09 -3.04 5.83
N VAL A 281 -6.20 -2.78 5.17
CA VAL A 281 -6.44 -1.55 4.40
C VAL A 281 -7.76 -0.96 4.87
N VAL A 282 -7.75 0.32 5.22
CA VAL A 282 -8.96 1.07 5.54
C VAL A 282 -9.10 2.19 4.54
N GLY A 283 -10.22 2.26 3.85
CA GLY A 283 -10.52 3.32 2.88
C GLY A 283 -11.66 4.22 3.34
N LEU A 284 -11.59 5.49 2.97
CA LEU A 284 -12.61 6.52 3.20
C LEU A 284 -12.82 7.30 1.90
N GLY A 285 -13.98 7.08 1.26
CA GLY A 285 -14.40 7.82 0.07
C GLY A 285 -15.03 9.17 0.40
N PHE A 286 -14.83 10.18 -0.46
CA PHE A 286 -15.38 11.54 -0.32
C PHE A 286 -15.66 12.19 -1.69
#